data_94ed0cd605e8e0d065c99e12cefb5ee7
#
_entry.id   94ed0cd605e8e0d065c99e12cefb5ee7
#
_cell.length_a   1.000
_cell.length_b   1.000
_cell.length_c   1.000
_cell.angle_alpha   90.00
_cell.angle_beta   90.00
_cell.angle_gamma   90.00
#
_symmetry.space_group_name_H-M   'P 1'
#
loop_
_entity.id
_entity.type
_entity.pdbx_description
1 polymer ?
#
loop_
_entity_poly.entity_id
_entity_poly.type
_entity_poly.pdbx_seq_one_letter_code
_entity_poly.pdbx_strand_id
1 'polypeptide(L)'
;FMLKAPMYQAPNAVENANQPALGFKQILIIAKNHKPFIWLALGFLVCGFQVVFLGIHLPGYLTDHGFSTTTGTIFLALVGLFNIVGTYTAGWLGDKYSKPKLLMWLYGLRGLAIIAFLSLPLSTWTIYSFAIIMGILWLSTVPLTNGIVANMFGVKYLTMLSGIVFFTHQVGSFFGGWLGGLNHDITGNYNIIWAMTIALSVFGVLVHFFV
;
A
#
# COMPACT_ATOMS: atom_id res chain seq x y z
N PHE A 1 -13.67 17.02 6.91
CA PHE A 1 -12.88 18.24 6.66
C PHE A 1 -11.65 17.89 5.83
N MET A 2 -11.83 17.79 4.52
CA MET A 2 -10.69 17.68 3.59
C MET A 2 -10.15 19.10 3.36
N LEU A 3 -9.14 19.48 4.12
CA LEU A 3 -8.42 20.71 3.84
C LEU A 3 -7.69 20.56 2.50
N LYS A 4 -7.96 21.49 1.55
CA LYS A 4 -7.12 21.67 0.36
C LYS A 4 -5.66 21.69 0.86
N ALA A 5 -4.84 20.81 0.34
CA ALA A 5 -3.41 20.87 0.60
C ALA A 5 -2.94 22.25 0.10
N PRO A 6 -2.25 23.07 0.90
CA PRO A 6 -1.41 24.08 0.30
C PRO A 6 -0.49 23.32 -0.66
N MET A 7 -0.40 23.78 -1.90
CA MET A 7 0.65 23.29 -2.80
C MET A 7 1.96 23.61 -2.07
N TYR A 8 2.56 22.57 -1.45
CA TYR A 8 3.90 22.67 -0.94
C TYR A 8 4.81 22.78 -2.15
N GLN A 9 5.07 24.01 -2.55
CA GLN A 9 6.21 24.31 -3.41
C GLN A 9 7.41 24.09 -2.50
N ALA A 10 8.17 23.03 -2.80
CA ALA A 10 9.49 22.89 -2.20
C ALA A 10 10.20 24.24 -2.39
N PRO A 11 10.66 24.89 -1.30
CA PRO A 11 11.28 26.20 -1.39
C PRO A 11 12.52 26.08 -2.21
N ASN A 12 12.73 25.95 -3.40
CA ASN A 12 13.91 25.81 -4.24
C ASN A 12 13.79 24.75 -5.37
N ALA A 13 12.59 24.31 -5.78
CA ALA A 13 12.47 23.38 -6.89
C ALA A 13 13.02 23.96 -8.21
N VAL A 14 12.94 25.28 -8.40
CA VAL A 14 13.45 25.98 -9.58
C VAL A 14 14.96 26.26 -9.44
N GLU A 15 15.45 26.57 -8.25
CA GLU A 15 16.85 26.85 -7.99
C GLU A 15 17.73 25.59 -8.05
N ASN A 16 17.17 24.44 -7.73
CA ASN A 16 17.85 23.14 -7.78
C ASN A 16 17.96 22.53 -9.18
N ALA A 17 17.24 23.05 -10.18
CA ALA A 17 17.31 22.52 -11.54
C ALA A 17 18.71 22.71 -12.18
N ASN A 18 19.43 23.77 -11.82
CA ASN A 18 20.73 24.12 -12.37
C ASN A 18 21.93 23.65 -11.50
N GLN A 19 21.68 23.09 -10.30
CA GLN A 19 22.76 22.56 -9.48
C GLN A 19 23.15 21.13 -9.92
N PRO A 20 24.44 20.76 -9.84
CA PRO A 20 24.86 19.38 -10.14
C PRO A 20 24.11 18.41 -9.23
N ALA A 21 23.73 17.24 -9.76
CA ALA A 21 23.03 16.22 -9.00
C ALA A 21 23.90 15.78 -7.83
N LEU A 22 23.32 15.71 -6.62
CA LEU A 22 23.98 15.11 -5.48
C LEU A 22 24.34 13.65 -5.81
N GLY A 23 25.52 13.23 -5.37
CA GLY A 23 25.92 11.83 -5.50
C GLY A 23 25.01 10.89 -4.74
N PHE A 24 24.96 9.62 -5.15
CA PHE A 24 24.11 8.57 -4.56
C PHE A 24 24.22 8.51 -3.03
N LYS A 25 25.44 8.52 -2.50
CA LYS A 25 25.67 8.49 -1.02
C LYS A 25 25.07 9.69 -0.31
N GLN A 26 25.20 10.88 -0.90
CA GLN A 26 24.72 12.12 -0.27
C GLN A 26 23.20 12.14 -0.16
N ILE A 27 22.49 11.78 -1.23
CA ILE A 27 21.03 11.76 -1.20
C ILE A 27 20.48 10.65 -0.27
N LEU A 28 21.18 9.52 -0.16
CA LEU A 28 20.84 8.46 0.80
C LEU A 28 20.95 8.96 2.25
N ILE A 29 22.00 9.69 2.58
CA ILE A 29 22.20 10.27 3.92
C ILE A 29 21.08 11.27 4.23
N ILE A 30 20.72 12.11 3.25
CA ILE A 30 19.63 13.08 3.39
C ILE A 30 18.29 12.34 3.61
N ALA A 31 17.98 11.35 2.78
CA ALA A 31 16.75 10.58 2.88
C ALA A 31 16.66 9.80 4.21
N LYS A 32 17.75 9.16 4.66
CA LYS A 32 17.81 8.45 5.95
C LYS A 32 17.56 9.38 7.14
N ASN A 33 17.94 10.64 7.06
CA ASN A 33 17.74 11.62 8.12
C ASN A 33 16.39 12.36 8.02
N HIS A 34 15.62 12.12 6.94
CA HIS A 34 14.33 12.74 6.70
C HIS A 34 13.21 11.88 7.29
N LYS A 35 12.77 12.18 8.50
CA LYS A 35 11.77 11.38 9.23
C LYS A 35 10.49 11.07 8.42
N PRO A 36 9.84 12.04 7.71
CA PRO A 36 8.67 11.74 6.91
C PRO A 36 8.93 10.69 5.81
N PHE A 37 10.13 10.67 5.21
CA PHE A 37 10.50 9.66 4.23
C PHE A 37 10.58 8.26 4.85
N ILE A 38 11.13 8.15 6.07
CA ILE A 38 11.18 6.87 6.78
C ILE A 38 9.77 6.36 7.10
N TRP A 39 8.88 7.24 7.58
CA TRP A 39 7.49 6.88 7.85
C TRP A 39 6.75 6.44 6.57
N LEU A 40 6.98 7.15 5.46
CA LEU A 40 6.44 6.77 4.15
C LEU A 40 6.91 5.38 3.73
N ALA A 41 8.21 5.08 3.87
CA ALA A 41 8.80 3.79 3.54
C ALA A 41 8.23 2.65 4.41
N LEU A 42 8.04 2.88 5.71
CA LEU A 42 7.41 1.94 6.63
C LEU A 42 5.93 1.70 6.27
N GLY A 43 5.19 2.75 5.89
CA GLY A 43 3.84 2.60 5.39
C GLY A 43 3.78 1.76 4.11
N PHE A 44 4.74 1.93 3.22
CA PHE A 44 4.79 1.18 1.97
C PHE A 44 5.22 -0.29 2.17
N LEU A 45 5.99 -0.60 3.22
CA LEU A 45 6.26 -1.96 3.70
C LEU A 45 4.94 -2.66 4.06
N VAL A 46 4.04 -1.98 4.78
CA VAL A 46 2.70 -2.51 5.11
C VAL A 46 1.92 -2.86 3.84
N CYS A 47 1.98 -2.00 2.82
CA CYS A 47 1.35 -2.26 1.54
C CYS A 47 1.84 -3.59 0.94
N GLY A 48 3.16 -3.79 0.89
CA GLY A 48 3.76 -5.01 0.37
C GLY A 48 3.28 -6.26 1.09
N PHE A 49 3.27 -6.22 2.42
CA PHE A 49 2.77 -7.33 3.23
C PHE A 49 1.33 -7.70 2.86
N GLN A 50 0.43 -6.73 2.86
CA GLN A 50 -1.00 -6.95 2.60
C GLN A 50 -1.28 -7.45 1.18
N VAL A 51 -0.65 -6.83 0.19
CA VAL A 51 -0.82 -7.16 -1.22
C VAL A 51 -0.39 -8.60 -1.49
N VAL A 52 0.78 -8.99 -1.00
CA VAL A 52 1.31 -10.33 -1.27
C VAL A 52 0.61 -11.39 -0.42
N PHE A 53 0.31 -11.10 0.85
CA PHE A 53 -0.51 -12.02 1.65
C PHE A 53 -1.84 -12.35 0.96
N LEU A 54 -2.60 -11.34 0.58
CA LEU A 54 -3.89 -11.55 -0.07
C LEU A 54 -3.74 -12.19 -1.46
N GLY A 55 -2.77 -11.75 -2.25
CA GLY A 55 -2.57 -12.26 -3.61
C GLY A 55 -2.18 -13.74 -3.65
N ILE A 56 -1.39 -14.20 -2.70
CA ILE A 56 -0.90 -15.59 -2.65
C ILE A 56 -1.84 -16.49 -1.85
N HIS A 57 -2.27 -16.05 -0.67
CA HIS A 57 -2.92 -16.95 0.29
C HIS A 57 -4.45 -16.91 0.24
N LEU A 58 -5.08 -15.86 -0.29
CA LEU A 58 -6.54 -15.84 -0.36
C LEU A 58 -7.14 -16.93 -1.25
N PRO A 59 -6.58 -17.27 -2.42
CA PRO A 59 -7.09 -18.42 -3.17
C PRO A 59 -7.06 -19.74 -2.38
N GLY A 60 -5.97 -19.98 -1.62
CA GLY A 60 -5.87 -21.12 -0.70
C GLY A 60 -6.90 -21.06 0.41
N TYR A 61 -7.03 -19.91 1.08
CA TYR A 61 -8.05 -19.68 2.09
C TYR A 61 -9.46 -20.00 1.60
N LEU A 62 -9.80 -19.63 0.36
CA LEU A 62 -11.10 -19.94 -0.23
C LEU A 62 -11.30 -21.43 -0.48
N THR A 63 -10.25 -22.13 -0.94
CA THR A 63 -10.32 -23.60 -1.13
C THR A 63 -10.47 -24.35 0.19
N ASP A 64 -9.81 -23.89 1.26
CA ASP A 64 -9.95 -24.47 2.60
C ASP A 64 -11.39 -24.32 3.13
N HIS A 65 -12.12 -23.33 2.65
CA HIS A 65 -13.54 -23.09 2.98
C HIS A 65 -14.53 -23.70 1.95
N GLY A 66 -14.05 -24.60 1.07
CA GLY A 66 -14.91 -25.34 0.14
C GLY A 66 -15.26 -24.63 -1.17
N PHE A 67 -14.64 -23.47 -1.46
CA PHE A 67 -14.82 -22.80 -2.74
C PHE A 67 -13.89 -23.40 -3.81
N SER A 68 -14.33 -23.31 -5.07
CA SER A 68 -13.52 -23.80 -6.20
C SER A 68 -12.30 -22.92 -6.44
N THR A 69 -11.24 -23.49 -7.02
CA THR A 69 -10.06 -22.73 -7.48
C THR A 69 -10.43 -21.64 -8.49
N THR A 70 -11.50 -21.83 -9.27
CA THR A 70 -12.06 -20.82 -10.18
C THR A 70 -12.51 -19.58 -9.43
N THR A 71 -13.08 -19.71 -8.23
CA THR A 71 -13.47 -18.56 -7.38
C THR A 71 -12.26 -17.71 -7.00
N GLY A 72 -11.17 -18.36 -6.62
CA GLY A 72 -9.90 -17.66 -6.32
C GLY A 72 -9.30 -16.96 -7.55
N THR A 73 -9.39 -17.59 -8.72
CA THR A 73 -8.92 -16.99 -9.98
C THR A 73 -9.75 -15.76 -10.35
N ILE A 74 -11.08 -15.85 -10.25
CA ILE A 74 -11.98 -14.71 -10.51
C ILE A 74 -11.73 -13.58 -9.50
N PHE A 75 -11.50 -13.92 -8.23
CA PHE A 75 -11.12 -12.93 -7.21
C PHE A 75 -9.90 -12.12 -7.67
N LEU A 76 -8.81 -12.78 -8.07
CA LEU A 76 -7.59 -12.10 -8.52
C LEU A 76 -7.82 -11.29 -9.79
N ALA A 77 -8.61 -11.79 -10.72
CA ALA A 77 -8.96 -11.07 -11.95
C ALA A 77 -9.76 -9.79 -11.65
N LEU A 78 -10.73 -9.86 -10.73
CA LEU A 78 -11.49 -8.69 -10.27
C LEU A 78 -10.58 -7.67 -9.57
N VAL A 79 -9.69 -8.12 -8.68
CA VAL A 79 -8.69 -7.24 -8.04
C VAL A 79 -7.87 -6.53 -9.11
N GLY A 80 -7.33 -7.24 -10.11
CA GLY A 80 -6.55 -6.64 -11.19
C GLY A 80 -7.34 -5.61 -12.01
N LEU A 81 -8.57 -5.95 -12.38
CA LEU A 81 -9.45 -5.06 -13.15
C LEU A 81 -9.76 -3.75 -12.39
N PHE A 82 -10.22 -3.88 -11.16
CA PHE A 82 -10.60 -2.71 -10.35
C PHE A 82 -9.39 -1.92 -9.83
N ASN A 83 -8.19 -2.52 -9.82
CA ASN A 83 -6.96 -1.80 -9.53
C ASN A 83 -6.66 -0.70 -10.55
N ILE A 84 -7.04 -0.87 -11.81
CA ILE A 84 -6.90 0.18 -12.83
C ILE A 84 -7.71 1.42 -12.41
N VAL A 85 -8.98 1.21 -12.03
CA VAL A 85 -9.87 2.29 -11.58
C VAL A 85 -9.32 2.96 -10.32
N GLY A 86 -8.89 2.15 -9.34
CA GLY A 86 -8.36 2.63 -8.08
C GLY A 86 -7.10 3.47 -8.25
N THR A 87 -6.13 2.98 -9.02
CA THR A 87 -4.85 3.67 -9.26
C THR A 87 -5.05 5.00 -10.00
N TYR A 88 -5.89 5.01 -11.04
CA TYR A 88 -6.24 6.22 -11.76
C TYR A 88 -6.92 7.26 -10.84
N THR A 89 -7.92 6.82 -10.08
CA THR A 89 -8.66 7.68 -9.16
C THR A 89 -7.75 8.24 -8.06
N ALA A 90 -6.86 7.42 -7.50
CA ALA A 90 -5.90 7.84 -6.49
C ALA A 90 -4.92 8.89 -7.02
N GLY A 91 -4.42 8.72 -8.25
CA GLY A 91 -3.60 9.72 -8.92
C GLY A 91 -4.33 11.07 -9.05
N TRP A 92 -5.54 11.04 -9.61
CA TRP A 92 -6.37 12.24 -9.78
C TRP A 92 -6.74 12.92 -8.44
N LEU A 93 -7.07 12.15 -7.41
CA LEU A 93 -7.32 12.68 -6.07
C LEU A 93 -6.04 13.26 -5.44
N GLY A 94 -4.90 12.64 -5.70
CA GLY A 94 -3.59 13.09 -5.21
C GLY A 94 -3.17 14.46 -5.74
N ASP A 95 -3.68 14.87 -6.91
CA ASP A 95 -3.47 16.22 -7.44
C ASP A 95 -4.35 17.28 -6.75
N LYS A 96 -5.46 16.88 -6.15
CA LYS A 96 -6.44 17.77 -5.53
C LYS A 96 -6.36 17.83 -4.00
N TYR A 97 -5.95 16.73 -3.38
CA TYR A 97 -6.00 16.56 -1.93
C TYR A 97 -4.62 16.16 -1.36
N SER A 98 -4.49 16.27 -0.05
CA SER A 98 -3.28 15.86 0.67
C SER A 98 -3.00 14.37 0.48
N LYS A 99 -1.89 14.03 -0.18
CA LYS A 99 -1.47 12.66 -0.46
C LYS A 99 -1.29 11.82 0.82
N PRO A 100 -0.67 12.32 1.91
CA PRO A 100 -0.60 11.57 3.16
C PRO A 100 -1.97 11.22 3.74
N LYS A 101 -2.93 12.17 3.71
CA LYS A 101 -4.29 11.90 4.19
C LYS A 101 -5.02 10.87 3.32
N LEU A 102 -4.82 10.91 2.00
CA LEU A 102 -5.35 9.88 1.11
C LEU A 102 -4.76 8.50 1.43
N LEU A 103 -3.47 8.42 1.74
CA LEU A 103 -2.84 7.16 2.19
C LEU A 103 -3.44 6.66 3.51
N MET A 104 -3.67 7.55 4.49
CA MET A 104 -4.36 7.18 5.73
C MET A 104 -5.73 6.57 5.45
N TRP A 105 -6.53 7.20 4.57
CA TRP A 105 -7.83 6.66 4.17
C TRP A 105 -7.73 5.30 3.46
N LEU A 106 -6.77 5.13 2.56
CA LEU A 106 -6.56 3.87 1.86
C LEU A 106 -6.24 2.72 2.82
N TYR A 107 -5.33 2.94 3.78
CA TYR A 107 -5.01 1.92 4.79
C TYR A 107 -6.17 1.65 5.75
N GLY A 108 -6.88 2.70 6.17
CA GLY A 108 -8.06 2.57 7.01
C GLY A 108 -9.17 1.78 6.32
N LEU A 109 -9.48 2.12 5.07
CA LEU A 109 -10.50 1.42 4.28
C LEU A 109 -10.11 -0.04 3.99
N ARG A 110 -8.81 -0.35 3.77
CA ARG A 110 -8.34 -1.74 3.67
C ARG A 110 -8.62 -2.52 4.95
N GLY A 111 -8.26 -1.95 6.10
CA GLY A 111 -8.53 -2.59 7.38
C GLY A 111 -10.01 -2.86 7.60
N LEU A 112 -10.86 -1.88 7.31
CA LEU A 112 -12.32 -2.02 7.39
C LEU A 112 -12.86 -3.08 6.41
N ALA A 113 -12.36 -3.11 5.18
CA ALA A 113 -12.75 -4.10 4.19
C ALA A 113 -12.39 -5.53 4.63
N ILE A 114 -11.20 -5.71 5.22
CA ILE A 114 -10.77 -7.00 5.77
C ILE A 114 -11.64 -7.42 6.95
N ILE A 115 -11.92 -6.51 7.89
CA ILE A 115 -12.80 -6.79 9.02
C ILE A 115 -14.19 -7.18 8.52
N ALA A 116 -14.76 -6.43 7.58
CA ALA A 116 -16.06 -6.74 6.99
C ALA A 116 -16.06 -8.12 6.32
N PHE A 117 -15.03 -8.44 5.54
CA PHE A 117 -14.88 -9.73 4.87
C PHE A 117 -14.88 -10.91 5.87
N LEU A 118 -14.14 -10.76 6.98
CA LEU A 118 -14.04 -11.80 8.00
C LEU A 118 -15.28 -11.91 8.89
N SER A 119 -16.08 -10.83 9.00
CA SER A 119 -17.27 -10.78 9.85
C SER A 119 -18.55 -11.24 9.13
N LEU A 120 -18.56 -11.21 7.81
CA LEU A 120 -19.71 -11.59 7.00
C LEU A 120 -19.68 -13.09 6.65
N PRO A 121 -20.85 -13.73 6.44
CA PRO A 121 -20.91 -15.10 5.94
C PRO A 121 -20.15 -15.21 4.61
N LEU A 122 -19.27 -16.20 4.51
CA LEU A 122 -18.49 -16.43 3.33
C LEU A 122 -19.41 -16.93 2.19
N SER A 123 -19.52 -16.15 1.15
CA SER A 123 -20.33 -16.43 -0.03
C SER A 123 -19.65 -15.87 -1.28
N THR A 124 -20.05 -16.33 -2.45
CA THR A 124 -19.53 -15.79 -3.72
C THR A 124 -19.71 -14.27 -3.81
N TRP A 125 -20.82 -13.74 -3.33
CA TRP A 125 -21.08 -12.31 -3.29
C TRP A 125 -20.12 -11.56 -2.35
N THR A 126 -19.89 -12.08 -1.15
CA THR A 126 -18.94 -11.50 -0.18
C THR A 126 -17.52 -11.50 -0.75
N ILE A 127 -17.11 -12.62 -1.38
CA ILE A 127 -15.78 -12.77 -1.98
C ILE A 127 -15.57 -11.77 -3.11
N TYR A 128 -16.53 -11.67 -4.05
CA TYR A 128 -16.36 -10.78 -5.20
C TYR A 128 -16.53 -9.31 -4.85
N SER A 129 -17.40 -8.98 -3.90
CA SER A 129 -17.49 -7.61 -3.37
C SER A 129 -16.19 -7.20 -2.70
N PHE A 130 -15.58 -8.08 -1.91
CA PHE A 130 -14.27 -7.86 -1.31
C PHE A 130 -13.18 -7.70 -2.37
N ALA A 131 -13.20 -8.51 -3.44
CA ALA A 131 -12.26 -8.38 -4.57
C ALA A 131 -12.35 -7.00 -5.24
N ILE A 132 -13.55 -6.50 -5.49
CA ILE A 132 -13.80 -5.18 -6.09
C ILE A 132 -13.26 -4.06 -5.19
N ILE A 133 -13.62 -4.09 -3.91
CA ILE A 133 -13.19 -3.08 -2.93
C ILE A 133 -11.66 -3.12 -2.79
N MET A 134 -11.09 -4.30 -2.57
CA MET A 134 -9.64 -4.45 -2.47
C MET A 134 -8.94 -4.05 -3.77
N GLY A 135 -9.49 -4.37 -4.92
CA GLY A 135 -8.94 -3.95 -6.22
C GLY A 135 -8.80 -2.43 -6.30
N ILE A 136 -9.85 -1.69 -5.96
CA ILE A 136 -9.81 -0.22 -5.92
C ILE A 136 -8.74 0.29 -4.94
N LEU A 137 -8.56 -0.37 -3.82
CA LEU A 137 -7.59 0.03 -2.79
C LEU A 137 -6.17 -0.53 -3.03
N TRP A 138 -5.99 -1.48 -3.96
CA TRP A 138 -4.80 -2.35 -4.09
C TRP A 138 -3.49 -1.57 -4.24
N LEU A 139 -3.22 -1.04 -5.43
CA LEU A 139 -2.02 -0.25 -5.72
C LEU A 139 -2.30 1.26 -5.79
N SER A 140 -3.44 1.71 -5.29
CA SER A 140 -3.79 3.14 -5.19
C SER A 140 -2.81 3.92 -4.33
N THR A 141 -2.02 3.24 -3.51
CA THR A 141 -0.93 3.82 -2.73
C THR A 141 0.26 4.25 -3.58
N VAL A 142 0.50 3.62 -4.73
CA VAL A 142 1.70 3.84 -5.57
C VAL A 142 1.81 5.27 -6.10
N PRO A 143 0.80 5.82 -6.82
CA PRO A 143 0.90 7.19 -7.33
C PRO A 143 1.01 8.23 -6.22
N LEU A 144 0.33 8.01 -5.10
CA LEU A 144 0.41 8.91 -3.94
C LEU A 144 1.79 8.90 -3.30
N THR A 145 2.38 7.72 -3.10
CA THR A 145 3.71 7.53 -2.53
C THR A 145 4.77 8.19 -3.41
N ASN A 146 4.74 7.94 -4.72
CA ASN A 146 5.65 8.58 -5.66
C ASN A 146 5.49 10.11 -5.69
N GLY A 147 4.25 10.59 -5.63
CA GLY A 147 3.96 12.01 -5.55
C GLY A 147 4.51 12.66 -4.26
N ILE A 148 4.48 11.96 -3.12
CA ILE A 148 5.08 12.44 -1.87
C ILE A 148 6.60 12.48 -1.98
N VAL A 149 7.24 11.44 -2.53
CA VAL A 149 8.70 11.42 -2.76
C VAL A 149 9.12 12.57 -3.67
N ALA A 150 8.37 12.82 -4.76
CA ALA A 150 8.62 13.95 -5.66
C ALA A 150 8.49 15.31 -4.95
N ASN A 151 7.52 15.45 -4.05
CA ASN A 151 7.33 16.68 -3.26
C ASN A 151 8.45 16.90 -2.24
N MET A 152 8.99 15.82 -1.63
CA MET A 152 10.04 15.91 -0.61
C MET A 152 11.42 16.21 -1.21
N PHE A 153 11.76 15.60 -2.36
CA PHE A 153 13.13 15.59 -2.88
C PHE A 153 13.25 16.11 -4.31
N GLY A 154 12.12 16.42 -4.95
CA GLY A 154 12.06 16.83 -6.36
C GLY A 154 12.13 15.65 -7.33
N VAL A 155 11.71 15.91 -8.56
CA VAL A 155 11.66 14.89 -9.64
C VAL A 155 13.03 14.34 -10.03
N LYS A 156 14.10 15.12 -9.79
CA LYS A 156 15.48 14.73 -10.08
C LYS A 156 15.92 13.45 -9.35
N TYR A 157 15.44 13.25 -8.12
CA TYR A 157 15.78 12.10 -7.28
C TYR A 157 14.64 11.08 -7.15
N LEU A 158 13.52 11.32 -7.83
CA LEU A 158 12.30 10.51 -7.71
C LEU A 158 12.57 9.03 -7.96
N THR A 159 13.16 8.68 -9.09
CA THR A 159 13.37 7.26 -9.48
C THR A 159 14.20 6.51 -8.43
N MET A 160 15.28 7.13 -7.97
CA MET A 160 16.18 6.50 -7.01
C MET A 160 15.53 6.32 -5.63
N LEU A 161 14.90 7.38 -5.11
CA LEU A 161 14.28 7.33 -3.79
C LEU A 161 12.98 6.51 -3.77
N SER A 162 12.20 6.55 -4.85
CA SER A 162 11.09 5.61 -5.03
C SER A 162 11.57 4.17 -5.09
N GLY A 163 12.72 3.89 -5.70
CA GLY A 163 13.33 2.55 -5.68
C GLY A 163 13.60 2.04 -4.26
N ILE A 164 14.06 2.91 -3.34
CA ILE A 164 14.26 2.56 -1.93
C ILE A 164 12.92 2.26 -1.24
N VAL A 165 11.92 3.10 -1.47
CA VAL A 165 10.57 2.88 -0.92
C VAL A 165 9.97 1.58 -1.47
N PHE A 166 10.14 1.30 -2.77
CA PHE A 166 9.74 0.02 -3.35
C PHE A 166 10.52 -1.17 -2.80
N PHE A 167 11.78 -1.00 -2.46
CA PHE A 167 12.54 -2.06 -1.78
C PHE A 167 11.92 -2.40 -0.41
N THR A 168 11.49 -1.41 0.37
CA THR A 168 10.78 -1.71 1.63
C THR A 168 9.45 -2.42 1.40
N HIS A 169 8.74 -2.09 0.31
CA HIS A 169 7.55 -2.84 -0.10
C HIS A 169 7.89 -4.31 -0.38
N GLN A 170 8.99 -4.60 -1.07
CA GLN A 170 9.40 -5.98 -1.35
C GLN A 170 9.78 -6.74 -0.06
N VAL A 171 10.39 -6.06 0.92
CA VAL A 171 10.62 -6.65 2.25
C VAL A 171 9.29 -7.01 2.92
N GLY A 172 8.31 -6.10 2.88
CA GLY A 172 6.96 -6.38 3.38
C GLY A 172 6.30 -7.55 2.63
N SER A 173 6.45 -7.58 1.31
CA SER A 173 5.95 -8.65 0.43
C SER A 173 6.52 -10.02 0.80
N PHE A 174 7.82 -10.08 1.06
CA PHE A 174 8.47 -11.31 1.54
C PHE A 174 7.83 -11.81 2.84
N PHE A 175 7.67 -10.93 3.82
CA PHE A 175 7.06 -11.32 5.09
C PHE A 175 5.58 -11.70 4.94
N GLY A 176 4.81 -11.02 4.09
CA GLY A 176 3.40 -11.35 3.83
C GLY A 176 3.22 -12.73 3.20
N GLY A 177 4.07 -13.07 2.23
CA GLY A 177 4.07 -14.39 1.61
C GLY A 177 4.59 -15.48 2.56
N TRP A 178 5.75 -15.26 3.16
CA TRP A 178 6.39 -16.26 4.01
C TRP A 178 5.62 -16.56 5.29
N LEU A 179 5.23 -15.51 6.05
CA LEU A 179 4.50 -15.71 7.32
C LEU A 179 3.10 -16.26 7.07
N GLY A 180 2.47 -15.92 5.93
CA GLY A 180 1.19 -16.48 5.53
C GLY A 180 1.27 -18.01 5.38
N GLY A 181 2.26 -18.49 4.63
CA GLY A 181 2.51 -19.94 4.46
C GLY A 181 2.91 -20.62 5.76
N LEU A 182 3.89 -20.06 6.46
CA LEU A 182 4.38 -20.63 7.73
C LEU A 182 3.25 -20.76 8.77
N ASN A 183 2.40 -19.75 8.89
CA ASN A 183 1.28 -19.83 9.84
C ASN A 183 0.29 -20.92 9.44
N HIS A 184 -0.04 -21.02 8.15
CA HIS A 184 -0.94 -22.06 7.66
C HIS A 184 -0.35 -23.46 7.87
N ASP A 185 0.93 -23.67 7.58
CA ASP A 185 1.61 -24.95 7.76
C ASP A 185 1.62 -25.41 9.22
N ILE A 186 1.76 -24.48 10.17
CA ILE A 186 1.81 -24.80 11.61
C ILE A 186 0.41 -24.95 12.22
N THR A 187 -0.54 -24.10 11.84
CA THR A 187 -1.84 -23.98 12.54
C THR A 187 -3.03 -24.51 11.73
N GLY A 188 -2.84 -24.77 10.44
CA GLY A 188 -3.91 -25.16 9.53
C GLY A 188 -4.92 -24.03 9.20
N ASN A 189 -4.59 -22.79 9.55
CA ASN A 189 -5.47 -21.64 9.29
C ASN A 189 -4.68 -20.33 9.12
N TYR A 190 -5.37 -19.23 8.76
CA TYR A 190 -4.79 -17.90 8.54
C TYR A 190 -5.15 -16.87 9.62
N ASN A 191 -5.72 -17.28 10.76
CA ASN A 191 -6.30 -16.35 11.74
C ASN A 191 -5.30 -15.32 12.28
N ILE A 192 -4.08 -15.76 12.60
CA ILE A 192 -3.03 -14.87 13.11
C ILE A 192 -2.63 -13.85 12.04
N ILE A 193 -2.50 -14.28 10.79
CA ILE A 193 -2.08 -13.39 9.69
C ILE A 193 -3.19 -12.40 9.35
N TRP A 194 -4.45 -12.79 9.42
CA TRP A 194 -5.57 -11.86 9.30
C TRP A 194 -5.52 -10.78 10.39
N ALA A 195 -5.31 -11.17 11.65
CA ALA A 195 -5.16 -10.22 12.76
C ALA A 195 -3.96 -9.29 12.54
N MET A 196 -2.81 -9.83 12.09
CA MET A 196 -1.63 -9.02 11.75
C MET A 196 -1.94 -8.03 10.62
N THR A 197 -2.66 -8.45 9.59
CA THR A 197 -3.01 -7.60 8.44
C THR A 197 -3.90 -6.43 8.87
N ILE A 198 -4.85 -6.66 9.80
CA ILE A 198 -5.68 -5.60 10.40
C ILE A 198 -4.81 -4.66 11.25
N ALA A 199 -3.95 -5.19 12.11
CA ALA A 199 -3.05 -4.39 12.94
C ALA A 199 -2.10 -3.54 12.07
N LEU A 200 -1.58 -4.10 10.99
CA LEU A 200 -0.78 -3.38 10.01
C LEU A 200 -1.56 -2.28 9.27
N SER A 201 -2.86 -2.47 9.04
CA SER A 201 -3.70 -1.39 8.50
C SER A 201 -3.77 -0.19 9.43
N VAL A 202 -3.95 -0.44 10.73
CA VAL A 202 -3.93 0.61 11.77
C VAL A 202 -2.56 1.28 11.82
N PHE A 203 -1.48 0.49 11.83
CA PHE A 203 -0.12 1.03 11.76
C PHE A 203 0.09 1.88 10.50
N GLY A 204 -0.40 1.42 9.33
CA GLY A 204 -0.36 2.19 8.09
C GLY A 204 -1.05 3.55 8.20
N VAL A 205 -2.20 3.62 8.87
CA VAL A 205 -2.88 4.91 9.16
C VAL A 205 -1.99 5.79 10.04
N LEU A 206 -1.44 5.24 11.13
CA LEU A 206 -0.65 5.99 12.10
C LEU A 206 0.64 6.56 11.52
N VAL A 207 1.38 5.79 10.73
CA VAL A 207 2.66 6.26 10.16
C VAL A 207 2.45 7.39 9.16
N HIS A 208 1.35 7.38 8.40
CA HIS A 208 1.06 8.46 7.45
C HIS A 208 0.58 9.76 8.10
N PHE A 209 0.26 9.72 9.38
CA PHE A 209 0.01 10.94 10.15
C PHE A 209 1.29 11.77 10.34
N PHE A 210 2.46 11.13 10.29
CA PHE A 210 3.77 11.77 10.46
C PHE A 210 4.46 12.09 9.11
N VAL A 211 3.80 11.84 7.98
CA VAL A 211 4.24 12.15 6.61
C VAL A 211 3.66 13.48 6.17
#